data_24db03d8e6f3b83a68f227474dc9dbdb
#
_entry.id   24db03d8e6f3b83a68f227474dc9dbdb
#
_cell.length_a   1.000
_cell.length_b   1.000
_cell.length_c   1.000
_cell.angle_alpha   90.00
_cell.angle_beta   90.00
_cell.angle_gamma   90.00
#
_symmetry.space_group_name_H-M   'P 1'
#
loop_
_entity.id
_entity.type
_entity.pdbx_description
1 polymer ?
#
loop_
_entity_poly.entity_id
_entity_poly.type
_entity_poly.pdbx_seq_one_letter_code
_entity_poly.pdbx_strand_id
1 'polypeptide(L)'
;AAGAPPAKPPPASASAPAPAPAPAPAVPSASAKIQEPPVDLSKVVIEFNKDQLEEFKEAFELFDRVGDGKILFGQCGGKILFGQCGDVMRALGQNPTNAEVLRVLGYPKSDELKTRRIDFETFLPMLQAVAKIQGQGTYQDYLEGLRVFDKEGNGKVMGAELRHVLTTLGERMTEEEVETVLAGHEDSNGCINYEAFLKHILSV
;
A
#
# COMPACT_ATOMS: atom_id res chain seq x y z
N ALA A 1 -75.04 50.74 -3.64
CA ALA A 1 -74.52 49.47 -4.19
C ALA A 1 -73.26 49.09 -3.39
N ALA A 2 -73.43 48.12 -2.53
CA ALA A 2 -72.39 47.63 -1.67
C ALA A 2 -71.61 46.54 -2.39
N GLY A 3 -70.31 46.72 -2.58
CA GLY A 3 -69.39 45.70 -3.07
C GLY A 3 -69.00 44.74 -1.98
N ALA A 4 -69.14 43.43 -2.23
CA ALA A 4 -68.75 42.36 -1.32
C ALA A 4 -67.20 42.24 -1.27
N PRO A 5 -66.63 41.88 -0.12
CA PRO A 5 -65.19 41.68 0.04
C PRO A 5 -64.70 40.41 -0.68
N PRO A 6 -63.45 40.40 -1.16
CA PRO A 6 -62.91 39.24 -1.85
C PRO A 6 -62.66 38.06 -0.89
N ALA A 7 -62.93 36.87 -1.40
CA ALA A 7 -62.80 35.61 -0.68
C ALA A 7 -61.32 35.28 -0.39
N LYS A 8 -61.10 34.77 0.83
CA LYS A 8 -59.83 34.31 1.36
C LYS A 8 -59.36 33.04 0.61
N PRO A 9 -58.07 32.96 0.18
CA PRO A 9 -57.58 31.74 -0.47
C PRO A 9 -57.49 30.57 0.54
N PRO A 10 -57.66 29.33 0.04
CA PRO A 10 -57.59 28.14 0.92
C PRO A 10 -56.19 27.90 1.45
N PRO A 11 -56.04 27.27 2.65
CA PRO A 11 -54.74 27.00 3.23
C PRO A 11 -53.94 26.01 2.38
N ALA A 12 -52.68 26.33 2.17
CA ALA A 12 -51.74 25.46 1.51
C ALA A 12 -51.61 24.11 2.22
N SER A 13 -51.85 23.05 1.46
CA SER A 13 -51.67 21.66 1.90
C SER A 13 -50.22 21.45 2.25
N ALA A 14 -49.96 21.19 3.55
CA ALA A 14 -48.63 20.82 4.01
C ALA A 14 -48.28 19.43 3.46
N SER A 15 -47.33 19.43 2.51
CA SER A 15 -46.71 18.19 2.05
C SER A 15 -45.95 17.57 3.23
N ALA A 16 -46.28 16.35 3.57
CA ALA A 16 -45.56 15.56 4.56
C ALA A 16 -44.10 15.34 4.05
N PRO A 17 -43.12 15.40 4.92
CA PRO A 17 -41.74 15.10 4.52
C PRO A 17 -41.65 13.63 4.09
N ALA A 18 -40.95 13.40 2.95
CA ALA A 18 -40.64 12.07 2.45
C ALA A 18 -39.91 11.26 3.52
N PRO A 19 -40.17 9.96 3.65
CA PRO A 19 -39.45 9.11 4.60
C PRO A 19 -37.96 9.08 4.20
N ALA A 20 -37.09 9.24 5.20
CA ALA A 20 -35.66 9.11 5.06
C ALA A 20 -35.31 7.76 4.42
N PRO A 21 -34.32 7.72 3.50
CA PRO A 21 -33.87 6.45 2.92
C PRO A 21 -33.38 5.53 4.04
N ALA A 22 -33.86 4.28 4.01
CA ALA A 22 -33.40 3.25 4.92
C ALA A 22 -31.88 3.14 4.89
N PRO A 23 -31.20 2.92 6.03
CA PRO A 23 -29.77 2.70 6.04
C PRO A 23 -29.44 1.49 5.17
N ALA A 24 -28.52 1.69 4.23
CA ALA A 24 -27.99 0.61 3.40
C ALA A 24 -27.48 -0.50 4.34
N PRO A 25 -27.66 -1.78 3.97
CA PRO A 25 -27.15 -2.87 4.78
C PRO A 25 -25.64 -2.68 4.95
N ALA A 26 -25.19 -2.63 6.21
CA ALA A 26 -23.80 -2.58 6.56
C ALA A 26 -23.12 -3.78 5.89
N VAL A 27 -22.31 -3.52 4.87
CA VAL A 27 -21.36 -4.50 4.35
C VAL A 27 -20.47 -4.92 5.52
N PRO A 28 -20.35 -6.23 5.82
CA PRO A 28 -19.49 -6.66 6.90
C PRO A 28 -18.06 -6.28 6.54
N SER A 29 -17.57 -5.21 7.12
CA SER A 29 -16.15 -4.86 7.13
C SER A 29 -15.47 -5.78 8.14
N ALA A 30 -15.13 -6.96 7.68
CA ALA A 30 -14.12 -7.82 8.29
C ALA A 30 -13.80 -8.92 7.30
N SER A 31 -13.00 -8.61 6.30
CA SER A 31 -12.05 -9.60 5.86
C SER A 31 -11.16 -9.86 7.07
N ALA A 32 -11.50 -10.87 7.85
CA ALA A 32 -10.55 -11.51 8.75
C ALA A 32 -9.40 -11.91 7.83
N LYS A 33 -8.30 -11.13 7.84
CA LYS A 33 -7.07 -11.50 7.15
C LYS A 33 -6.70 -12.82 7.77
N ILE A 34 -6.85 -13.91 7.01
CA ILE A 34 -6.31 -15.22 7.37
C ILE A 34 -4.82 -14.97 7.46
N GLN A 35 -4.30 -14.86 8.68
CA GLN A 35 -2.87 -14.71 8.88
C GLN A 35 -2.24 -16.03 8.47
N GLU A 36 -1.49 -15.99 7.39
CA GLU A 36 -0.69 -17.13 6.99
C GLU A 36 0.31 -17.48 8.10
N PRO A 37 0.63 -18.76 8.30
CA PRO A 37 1.58 -19.15 9.34
C PRO A 37 2.95 -18.48 9.13
N PRO A 38 3.69 -18.17 10.21
CA PRO A 38 5.02 -17.60 10.10
C PRO A 38 5.94 -18.52 9.30
N VAL A 39 6.89 -17.93 8.60
CA VAL A 39 7.87 -18.69 7.81
C VAL A 39 8.84 -19.39 8.74
N ASP A 40 9.07 -20.69 8.54
CA ASP A 40 10.11 -21.44 9.26
C ASP A 40 11.49 -21.12 8.66
N LEU A 41 12.15 -20.13 9.22
CA LEU A 41 13.43 -19.64 8.73
C LEU A 41 14.57 -20.69 8.88
N SER A 42 14.39 -21.71 9.73
CA SER A 42 15.39 -22.77 9.91
C SER A 42 15.54 -23.68 8.69
N LYS A 43 14.52 -23.69 7.83
CA LYS A 43 14.48 -24.51 6.60
C LYS A 43 14.85 -23.71 5.35
N VAL A 44 15.10 -22.43 5.50
CA VAL A 44 15.46 -21.56 4.37
C VAL A 44 16.91 -21.82 4.00
N VAL A 45 17.14 -22.31 2.79
CA VAL A 45 18.49 -22.46 2.23
C VAL A 45 18.86 -21.15 1.55
N ILE A 46 20.00 -20.59 1.95
CA ILE A 46 20.55 -19.37 1.36
C ILE A 46 21.20 -19.71 0.03
N GLU A 47 20.70 -19.11 -1.04
CA GLU A 47 21.11 -19.35 -2.42
C GLU A 47 21.85 -18.14 -3.03
N PHE A 48 22.06 -17.08 -2.24
CA PHE A 48 22.79 -15.90 -2.70
C PHE A 48 24.26 -16.22 -2.93
N ASN A 49 24.82 -15.63 -3.98
CA ASN A 49 26.26 -15.73 -4.25
C ASN A 49 27.06 -14.86 -3.27
N LYS A 50 28.40 -15.03 -3.30
CA LYS A 50 29.28 -14.35 -2.35
C LYS A 50 29.26 -12.81 -2.54
N ASP A 51 29.22 -12.34 -3.79
CA ASP A 51 29.20 -10.92 -4.10
C ASP A 51 27.90 -10.25 -3.62
N GLN A 52 26.76 -10.93 -3.79
CA GLN A 52 25.48 -10.49 -3.24
C GLN A 52 25.50 -10.44 -1.70
N LEU A 53 26.11 -11.41 -1.04
CA LEU A 53 26.22 -11.42 0.41
C LEU A 53 27.06 -10.26 0.95
N GLU A 54 28.12 -9.89 0.24
CA GLU A 54 28.96 -8.72 0.59
C GLU A 54 28.16 -7.42 0.39
N GLU A 55 27.46 -7.26 -0.75
CA GLU A 55 26.59 -6.12 -1.01
C GLU A 55 25.47 -5.98 0.04
N PHE A 56 24.80 -7.08 0.37
CA PHE A 56 23.75 -7.09 1.37
C PHE A 56 24.26 -6.74 2.77
N LYS A 57 25.49 -7.17 3.10
CA LYS A 57 26.14 -6.83 4.36
C LYS A 57 26.48 -5.35 4.44
N GLU A 58 27.04 -4.77 3.38
CA GLU A 58 27.33 -3.34 3.31
C GLU A 58 26.05 -2.50 3.47
N ALA A 59 24.99 -2.85 2.75
CA ALA A 59 23.71 -2.17 2.89
C ALA A 59 23.12 -2.32 4.29
N PHE A 60 23.21 -3.50 4.90
CA PHE A 60 22.76 -3.72 6.27
C PHE A 60 23.51 -2.84 7.27
N GLU A 61 24.83 -2.70 7.10
CA GLU A 61 25.68 -1.86 7.96
C GLU A 61 25.32 -0.37 7.88
N LEU A 62 24.82 0.12 6.73
CA LEU A 62 24.31 1.49 6.60
C LEU A 62 23.10 1.79 7.50
N PHE A 63 22.30 0.78 7.79
CA PHE A 63 21.15 0.89 8.70
C PHE A 63 21.52 0.63 10.17
N ASP A 64 22.72 0.11 10.44
CA ASP A 64 23.23 -0.09 11.78
C ASP A 64 23.89 1.19 12.34
N ARG A 65 23.07 2.07 12.88
CA ARG A 65 23.52 3.36 13.44
C ARG A 65 24.36 3.24 14.71
N VAL A 66 24.32 2.10 15.36
CA VAL A 66 25.04 1.86 16.62
C VAL A 66 26.39 1.21 16.38
N GLY A 67 26.59 0.57 15.20
CA GLY A 67 27.83 -0.10 14.83
C GLY A 67 28.09 -1.38 15.60
N ASP A 68 27.03 -2.04 16.09
CA ASP A 68 27.13 -3.32 16.81
C ASP A 68 26.71 -4.53 15.96
N GLY A 69 26.54 -4.35 14.67
CA GLY A 69 26.11 -5.36 13.72
C GLY A 69 24.63 -5.73 13.84
N LYS A 70 23.81 -4.89 14.48
CA LYS A 70 22.38 -5.14 14.70
C LYS A 70 21.54 -3.92 14.36
N ILE A 71 20.41 -4.16 13.73
CA ILE A 71 19.39 -3.14 13.51
C ILE A 71 18.24 -3.26 14.51
N LEU A 72 17.69 -2.13 14.93
CA LEU A 72 16.53 -2.10 15.80
C LEU A 72 15.24 -2.26 15.00
N PHE A 73 14.35 -3.13 15.47
CA PHE A 73 12.98 -3.14 14.97
C PHE A 73 12.33 -1.78 15.30
N GLY A 74 11.92 -1.04 14.27
CA GLY A 74 11.13 0.19 14.46
C GLY A 74 11.90 1.50 14.66
N GLN A 75 13.18 1.59 14.31
CA GLN A 75 13.95 2.83 14.44
C GLN A 75 13.92 3.70 13.16
N CYS A 76 12.85 3.73 12.42
CA CYS A 76 12.60 4.77 11.43
C CYS A 76 11.64 5.81 11.99
N GLY A 77 12.06 7.06 11.99
CA GLY A 77 11.37 8.18 12.62
C GLY A 77 9.88 8.24 12.36
N GLY A 78 9.12 7.84 13.34
CA GLY A 78 7.88 8.49 13.66
C GLY A 78 6.60 7.99 13.07
N LYS A 79 6.48 6.97 12.20
CA LYS A 79 5.14 6.45 11.84
C LYS A 79 5.06 5.08 11.18
N ILE A 80 6.15 4.43 10.83
CA ILE A 80 6.08 3.12 10.19
C ILE A 80 6.61 2.07 11.15
N LEU A 81 5.71 1.40 11.80
CA LEU A 81 5.95 0.41 12.87
C LEU A 81 6.60 -0.90 12.40
N PHE A 82 6.94 -1.02 11.12
CA PHE A 82 7.47 -2.26 10.52
C PHE A 82 8.86 -2.08 9.90
N GLY A 83 9.42 -1.02 10.16
CA GLY A 83 10.45 -0.19 9.63
C GLY A 83 11.66 -0.86 9.05
N GLN A 84 12.71 -0.96 9.81
CA GLN A 84 14.04 -1.14 9.21
C GLN A 84 14.23 -2.42 8.41
N CYS A 85 13.67 -3.57 8.85
CA CYS A 85 13.84 -4.81 8.08
C CYS A 85 13.18 -4.74 6.70
N GLY A 86 11.97 -4.20 6.61
CA GLY A 86 11.29 -4.00 5.34
C GLY A 86 12.02 -3.01 4.45
N ASP A 87 12.50 -1.90 5.02
CA ASP A 87 13.22 -0.87 4.28
C ASP A 87 14.58 -1.36 3.79
N VAL A 88 15.31 -2.14 4.60
CA VAL A 88 16.55 -2.80 4.16
C VAL A 88 16.27 -3.79 3.04
N MET A 89 15.21 -4.60 3.13
CA MET A 89 14.83 -5.53 2.06
C MET A 89 14.50 -4.78 0.77
N ARG A 90 13.81 -3.64 0.85
CA ARG A 90 13.51 -2.78 -0.31
C ARG A 90 14.77 -2.13 -0.88
N ALA A 91 15.66 -1.65 -0.04
CA ALA A 91 16.96 -1.11 -0.46
C ALA A 91 17.84 -2.16 -1.17
N LEU A 92 17.63 -3.44 -0.85
CA LEU A 92 18.30 -4.57 -1.49
C LEU A 92 17.56 -5.11 -2.73
N GLY A 93 16.62 -4.34 -3.28
CA GLY A 93 15.92 -4.66 -4.52
C GLY A 93 14.79 -5.68 -4.36
N GLN A 94 14.42 -6.04 -3.14
CA GLN A 94 13.21 -6.80 -2.88
C GLN A 94 12.02 -5.86 -2.70
N ASN A 95 10.81 -6.33 -2.98
CA ASN A 95 9.61 -5.52 -2.82
C ASN A 95 8.52 -6.25 -2.02
N PRO A 96 8.80 -6.58 -0.74
CA PRO A 96 7.82 -7.25 0.11
C PRO A 96 6.70 -6.30 0.50
N THR A 97 5.49 -6.85 0.61
CA THR A 97 4.39 -6.17 1.29
C THR A 97 4.65 -6.12 2.81
N ASN A 98 3.99 -5.21 3.52
CA ASN A 98 4.09 -5.15 4.98
C ASN A 98 3.62 -6.45 5.65
N ALA A 99 2.63 -7.13 5.06
CA ALA A 99 2.15 -8.42 5.55
C ALA A 99 3.21 -9.52 5.42
N GLU A 100 3.95 -9.56 4.34
CA GLU A 100 5.07 -10.49 4.11
C GLU A 100 6.23 -10.21 5.06
N VAL A 101 6.57 -8.95 5.28
CA VAL A 101 7.59 -8.55 6.28
C VAL A 101 7.19 -9.04 7.67
N LEU A 102 5.93 -8.82 8.09
CA LEU A 102 5.44 -9.34 9.36
C LEU A 102 5.50 -10.85 9.47
N ARG A 103 5.16 -11.55 8.39
CA ARG A 103 5.18 -13.01 8.31
C ARG A 103 6.59 -13.57 8.52
N VAL A 104 7.59 -13.00 7.85
CA VAL A 104 8.99 -13.45 8.01
C VAL A 104 9.57 -13.05 9.36
N LEU A 105 9.10 -11.97 9.99
CA LEU A 105 9.46 -11.56 11.34
C LEU A 105 8.76 -12.40 12.42
N GLY A 106 7.81 -13.27 12.05
CA GLY A 106 7.06 -14.10 13.00
C GLY A 106 5.99 -13.35 13.79
N TYR A 107 5.39 -12.33 13.20
CA TYR A 107 4.33 -11.48 13.79
C TYR A 107 4.68 -10.90 15.15
N PRO A 108 5.80 -10.16 15.28
CA PRO A 108 6.23 -9.60 16.56
C PRO A 108 5.19 -8.59 17.08
N LYS A 109 5.13 -8.44 18.39
CA LYS A 109 4.31 -7.41 19.04
C LYS A 109 4.88 -6.03 18.80
N SER A 110 4.04 -5.00 18.92
CA SER A 110 4.44 -3.59 18.71
C SER A 110 5.64 -3.17 19.57
N ASP A 111 5.75 -3.69 20.79
CA ASP A 111 6.87 -3.40 21.69
C ASP A 111 8.15 -4.10 21.24
N GLU A 112 8.05 -5.31 20.71
CA GLU A 112 9.19 -6.04 20.14
C GLU A 112 9.72 -5.35 18.88
N LEU A 113 8.86 -4.79 18.06
CA LEU A 113 9.24 -4.01 16.88
C LEU A 113 10.09 -2.77 17.22
N LYS A 114 9.90 -2.21 18.42
CA LYS A 114 10.63 -1.02 18.89
C LYS A 114 11.92 -1.33 19.64
N THR A 115 12.01 -2.52 20.22
CA THR A 115 13.10 -2.86 21.16
C THR A 115 13.97 -4.02 20.70
N ARG A 116 13.41 -4.94 19.90
CA ARG A 116 14.14 -6.11 19.44
C ARG A 116 15.10 -5.75 18.32
N ARG A 117 16.33 -6.21 18.44
CA ARG A 117 17.39 -6.04 17.46
C ARG A 117 17.62 -7.34 16.70
N ILE A 118 18.01 -7.23 15.44
CA ILE A 118 18.30 -8.36 14.57
C ILE A 118 19.73 -8.21 14.03
N ASP A 119 20.48 -9.29 14.01
CA ASP A 119 21.79 -9.37 13.37
C ASP A 119 21.66 -9.78 11.89
N PHE A 120 22.74 -9.62 11.16
CA PHE A 120 22.78 -9.93 9.73
C PHE A 120 22.53 -11.43 9.46
N GLU A 121 23.03 -12.31 10.31
CA GLU A 121 22.86 -13.77 10.16
C GLU A 121 21.39 -14.17 10.29
N THR A 122 20.65 -13.53 11.19
CA THR A 122 19.21 -13.76 11.35
C THR A 122 18.40 -13.07 10.24
N PHE A 123 18.85 -11.91 9.75
CA PHE A 123 18.22 -11.17 8.67
C PHE A 123 18.31 -11.90 7.32
N LEU A 124 19.43 -12.53 7.03
CA LEU A 124 19.70 -13.16 5.75
C LEU A 124 18.69 -14.26 5.35
N PRO A 125 18.28 -15.19 6.22
CA PRO A 125 17.21 -16.13 5.92
C PRO A 125 15.86 -15.45 5.65
N MET A 126 15.58 -14.32 6.30
CA MET A 126 14.36 -13.54 6.07
C MET A 126 14.38 -12.92 4.68
N LEU A 127 15.49 -12.32 4.28
CA LEU A 127 15.69 -11.78 2.94
C LEU A 127 15.53 -12.87 1.87
N GLN A 128 16.13 -14.04 2.07
CA GLN A 128 16.00 -15.18 1.16
C GLN A 128 14.55 -15.69 1.09
N ALA A 129 13.83 -15.73 2.19
CA ALA A 129 12.43 -16.12 2.22
C ALA A 129 11.57 -15.16 1.40
N VAL A 130 11.82 -13.84 1.52
CA VAL A 130 11.16 -12.81 0.74
C VAL A 130 11.50 -12.94 -0.75
N ALA A 131 12.76 -13.14 -1.10
CA ALA A 131 13.20 -13.32 -2.48
C ALA A 131 12.58 -14.55 -3.16
N LYS A 132 12.23 -15.57 -2.38
CA LYS A 132 11.53 -16.78 -2.87
C LYS A 132 10.00 -16.64 -2.94
N ILE A 133 9.43 -15.56 -2.41
CA ILE A 133 7.99 -15.31 -2.57
C ILE A 133 7.72 -15.07 -4.05
N GLN A 134 7.05 -16.06 -4.67
CA GLN A 134 6.61 -15.94 -6.06
C GLN A 134 5.43 -15.00 -6.12
N GLY A 135 5.48 -14.01 -6.99
CA GLY A 135 4.36 -13.11 -7.21
C GLY A 135 4.75 -11.63 -7.25
N GLN A 136 6.04 -11.31 -7.30
CA GLN A 136 6.43 -9.98 -7.75
C GLN A 136 5.99 -9.84 -9.20
N GLY A 137 4.99 -8.98 -9.44
CA GLY A 137 4.45 -8.76 -10.76
C GLY A 137 5.53 -8.28 -11.72
N THR A 138 5.46 -8.73 -12.95
CA THR A 138 6.27 -8.22 -14.04
C THR A 138 5.68 -6.91 -14.57
N TYR A 139 6.47 -6.16 -15.33
CA TYR A 139 5.97 -4.99 -16.06
C TYR A 139 4.67 -5.32 -16.83
N GLN A 140 4.62 -6.50 -17.44
CA GLN A 140 3.46 -6.95 -18.22
C GLN A 140 2.22 -7.17 -17.33
N ASP A 141 2.40 -7.74 -16.15
CA ASP A 141 1.29 -7.96 -15.20
C ASP A 141 0.69 -6.63 -14.74
N TYR A 142 1.54 -5.64 -14.42
CA TYR A 142 1.07 -4.31 -14.05
C TYR A 142 0.39 -3.59 -15.21
N LEU A 143 0.93 -3.74 -16.43
CA LEU A 143 0.36 -3.17 -17.63
C LEU A 143 -1.06 -3.71 -17.88
N GLU A 144 -1.24 -5.03 -17.79
CA GLU A 144 -2.56 -5.67 -17.96
C GLU A 144 -3.52 -5.27 -16.84
N GLY A 145 -3.03 -5.15 -15.60
CA GLY A 145 -3.83 -4.66 -14.48
C GLY A 145 -4.34 -3.23 -14.69
N LEU A 146 -3.50 -2.32 -15.15
CA LEU A 146 -3.89 -0.93 -15.41
C LEU A 146 -4.76 -0.79 -16.66
N ARG A 147 -4.60 -1.66 -17.65
CA ARG A 147 -5.46 -1.70 -18.84
C ARG A 147 -6.94 -1.89 -18.51
N VAL A 148 -7.27 -2.54 -17.39
CA VAL A 148 -8.66 -2.72 -16.94
C VAL A 148 -9.37 -1.37 -16.72
N PHE A 149 -8.62 -0.34 -16.35
CA PHE A 149 -9.12 1.02 -16.12
C PHE A 149 -9.10 1.88 -17.38
N ASP A 150 -8.43 1.44 -18.44
CA ASP A 150 -8.42 2.12 -19.75
C ASP A 150 -9.65 1.76 -20.57
N LYS A 151 -10.75 2.44 -20.30
CA LYS A 151 -12.05 2.20 -20.94
C LYS A 151 -12.07 2.57 -22.43
N GLU A 152 -11.18 3.47 -22.82
CA GLU A 152 -11.11 3.98 -24.19
C GLU A 152 -10.07 3.25 -25.05
N GLY A 153 -9.21 2.44 -24.43
CA GLY A 153 -8.13 1.72 -25.11
C GLY A 153 -7.06 2.64 -25.69
N ASN A 154 -6.88 3.83 -25.09
CA ASN A 154 -5.97 4.87 -25.59
C ASN A 154 -4.61 4.91 -24.85
N GLY A 155 -4.34 3.97 -23.97
CA GLY A 155 -3.11 3.91 -23.17
C GLY A 155 -3.10 4.87 -21.99
N LYS A 156 -4.26 5.40 -21.60
CA LYS A 156 -4.40 6.35 -20.51
C LYS A 156 -5.49 5.94 -19.53
N VAL A 157 -5.27 6.29 -18.26
CA VAL A 157 -6.25 6.15 -17.16
C VAL A 157 -6.46 7.49 -16.50
N MET A 158 -7.64 7.72 -15.94
CA MET A 158 -7.90 8.95 -15.19
C MET A 158 -7.08 8.94 -13.89
N GLY A 159 -6.38 10.03 -13.59
CA GLY A 159 -5.64 10.19 -12.34
C GLY A 159 -6.50 9.97 -11.10
N ALA A 160 -7.77 10.44 -11.14
CA ALA A 160 -8.72 10.20 -10.05
C ALA A 160 -9.05 8.72 -9.84
N GLU A 161 -9.17 7.92 -10.90
CA GLU A 161 -9.38 6.47 -10.79
C GLU A 161 -8.14 5.78 -10.20
N LEU A 162 -6.95 6.18 -10.65
CA LEU A 162 -5.69 5.61 -10.14
C LEU A 162 -5.47 5.99 -8.67
N ARG A 163 -5.75 7.24 -8.26
CA ARG A 163 -5.75 7.65 -6.84
C ARG A 163 -6.69 6.78 -6.01
N HIS A 164 -7.89 6.57 -6.48
CA HIS A 164 -8.86 5.75 -5.77
C HIS A 164 -8.38 4.31 -5.60
N VAL A 165 -7.80 3.72 -6.62
CA VAL A 165 -7.24 2.35 -6.57
C VAL A 165 -6.11 2.28 -5.56
N LEU A 166 -5.13 3.18 -5.61
CA LEU A 166 -3.96 3.19 -4.72
C LEU A 166 -4.30 3.45 -3.25
N THR A 167 -5.37 4.20 -2.98
CA THR A 167 -5.82 4.47 -1.61
C THR A 167 -6.77 3.42 -1.04
N THR A 168 -7.38 2.57 -1.86
CA THR A 168 -8.44 1.63 -1.44
C THR A 168 -8.08 0.16 -1.58
N LEU A 169 -7.24 -0.21 -2.55
CA LEU A 169 -6.90 -1.59 -2.85
C LEU A 169 -5.50 -1.95 -2.37
N GLY A 170 -5.29 -3.21 -2.07
CA GLY A 170 -3.99 -3.78 -1.68
C GLY A 170 -3.41 -3.17 -0.40
N GLU A 171 -2.13 -2.85 -0.43
CA GLU A 171 -1.43 -2.05 0.58
C GLU A 171 -1.79 -0.58 0.33
N ARG A 172 -2.71 -0.07 1.13
CA ARG A 172 -3.27 1.26 0.96
C ARG A 172 -2.21 2.34 1.16
N MET A 173 -2.04 3.18 0.16
CA MET A 173 -1.23 4.38 0.26
C MET A 173 -2.03 5.52 0.89
N THR A 174 -1.33 6.45 1.53
CA THR A 174 -1.92 7.72 1.95
C THR A 174 -2.12 8.64 0.76
N GLU A 175 -2.99 9.63 0.88
CA GLU A 175 -3.19 10.61 -0.20
C GLU A 175 -1.90 11.38 -0.53
N GLU A 176 -1.09 11.72 0.48
CA GLU A 176 0.19 12.38 0.29
C GLU A 176 1.21 11.53 -0.49
N GLU A 177 1.26 10.23 -0.20
CA GLU A 177 2.11 9.28 -0.93
C GLU A 177 1.65 9.15 -2.39
N VAL A 178 0.34 9.04 -2.61
CA VAL A 178 -0.23 8.97 -3.96
C VAL A 178 0.05 10.24 -4.76
N GLU A 179 -0.13 11.43 -4.16
CA GLU A 179 0.20 12.70 -4.82
C GLU A 179 1.68 12.76 -5.21
N THR A 180 2.56 12.30 -4.34
CA THR A 180 4.00 12.25 -4.62
C THR A 180 4.32 11.33 -5.80
N VAL A 181 3.71 10.15 -5.84
CA VAL A 181 3.94 9.13 -6.88
C VAL A 181 3.37 9.57 -8.23
N LEU A 182 2.21 10.24 -8.24
CA LEU A 182 1.54 10.70 -9.47
C LEU A 182 2.02 12.07 -9.95
N ALA A 183 2.82 12.78 -9.14
CA ALA A 183 3.31 14.12 -9.48
C ALA A 183 4.03 14.13 -10.84
N GLY A 184 3.58 15.01 -11.74
CA GLY A 184 4.17 15.19 -13.06
C GLY A 184 3.78 14.13 -14.10
N HIS A 185 2.93 13.17 -13.76
CA HIS A 185 2.44 12.15 -14.71
C HIS A 185 1.09 12.45 -15.32
N GLU A 186 0.34 13.39 -14.73
CA GLU A 186 -0.96 13.81 -15.26
C GLU A 186 -0.80 14.81 -16.42
N ASP A 187 -1.58 14.61 -17.46
CA ASP A 187 -1.71 15.57 -18.56
C ASP A 187 -2.72 16.68 -18.21
N SER A 188 -2.89 17.65 -19.13
CA SER A 188 -3.83 18.77 -18.95
C SER A 188 -5.30 18.35 -18.77
N ASN A 189 -5.63 17.12 -19.08
CA ASN A 189 -6.98 16.54 -18.93
C ASN A 189 -7.11 15.69 -17.65
N GLY A 190 -6.08 15.63 -16.82
CA GLY A 190 -6.05 14.81 -15.63
C GLY A 190 -5.91 13.31 -15.92
N CYS A 191 -5.38 12.95 -17.09
CA CYS A 191 -5.13 11.57 -17.50
C CYS A 191 -3.65 11.23 -17.39
N ILE A 192 -3.36 9.98 -17.05
CA ILE A 192 -2.02 9.44 -16.90
C ILE A 192 -1.78 8.38 -17.97
N ASN A 193 -0.68 8.52 -18.72
CA ASN A 193 -0.19 7.46 -19.57
C ASN A 193 0.43 6.36 -18.69
N TYR A 194 -0.28 5.25 -18.52
CA TYR A 194 0.13 4.21 -17.57
C TYR A 194 1.36 3.42 -18.04
N GLU A 195 1.66 3.35 -19.33
CA GLU A 195 2.92 2.73 -19.80
C GLU A 195 4.14 3.56 -19.39
N ALA A 196 4.07 4.88 -19.59
CA ALA A 196 5.14 5.80 -19.19
C ALA A 196 5.30 5.83 -17.67
N PHE A 197 4.18 5.81 -16.95
CA PHE A 197 4.15 5.74 -15.49
C PHE A 197 4.81 4.47 -14.95
N LEU A 198 4.46 3.30 -15.48
CA LEU A 198 5.06 2.03 -15.09
C LEU A 198 6.56 1.97 -15.40
N LYS A 199 6.98 2.49 -16.58
CA LYS A 199 8.41 2.56 -16.91
C LYS A 199 9.17 3.41 -15.91
N HIS A 200 8.60 4.53 -15.47
CA HIS A 200 9.21 5.40 -14.47
C HIS A 200 9.34 4.70 -13.11
N ILE A 201 8.26 4.08 -12.61
CA ILE A 201 8.27 3.40 -11.31
C ILE A 201 9.22 2.20 -11.29
N LEU A 202 9.29 1.45 -12.38
CA LEU A 202 10.10 0.23 -12.46
C LEU A 202 11.55 0.49 -12.94
N SER A 203 11.91 1.75 -13.22
CA SER A 203 13.26 2.13 -13.69
C SER A 203 14.21 2.54 -12.56
N VAL A 204 13.79 2.39 -11.32
CA VAL A 204 14.58 2.74 -10.11
C VAL A 204 15.49 1.59 -9.73
#